data_2749c07bb4b084f3469db879989c68ce
#
_entry.id   2749c07bb4b084f3469db879989c68ce
#
_cell.length_a   1.000
_cell.length_b   1.000
_cell.length_c   1.000
_cell.angle_alpha   90.00
_cell.angle_beta   90.00
_cell.angle_gamma   90.00
#
_symmetry.space_group_name_H-M   'P 1'
#
loop_
_entity.id
_entity.type
_entity.pdbx_description
1 polymer ?
#
loop_
_entity_poly.entity_id
_entity_poly.type
_entity_poly.pdbx_seq_one_letter_code
_entity_poly.pdbx_strand_id
1 'polypeptide(L)'
;MTRCSPCQCLKGTCESRRLILFVIAVAMFVDCILFSVVAPIAPALLYDTEYGKGNTTITIHDSDFSSVILSNLSIFENSTKALYNDQMVNSTASGGNQTECYEGKDYLNEVNVRVGLLLAIKAILQILINPIVGKLINRTGYDAPLFYGSIIMFISTIMFAFADSYAFLCVARGLQGIGSSFTIVPAMGMLAHLFPDDAERGKVMGLAMSGIATGVLVGPPFGSAMYEFVGKSSPFMVIAALALLYGALQLCILRPMKFSPVAVPATPFRDLLMDPYILVAAVGLCIGNLTFGMLEPTLTIRMMEAMCAPRYQLGLAFLPCMVVYFICLNGFASLAQKIGRYLCILFGMIILGISVICMPLALNIYGLIGPSAALGIGFGLMETSIMPLMAQLVDLRHTSNYGGIYAISDIALCIGYALGPSCGGAIAKAVGFKWLMIILGIINIAFAPLFILVRNPPGKEETKPLLSQEGIQAS
;
A
#
# COMPACT_ATOMS: atom_id res chain seq x y z
N MET A 1 15.18 -33.85 -36.03
CA MET A 1 14.28 -33.48 -34.92
C MET A 1 15.13 -33.27 -33.68
N THR A 2 15.68 -32.10 -33.48
CA THR A 2 16.50 -31.72 -32.33
C THR A 2 15.52 -31.39 -31.17
N ARG A 3 15.55 -32.22 -30.14
CA ARG A 3 14.82 -31.97 -28.88
C ARG A 3 15.37 -30.67 -28.30
N CYS A 4 14.60 -29.59 -28.40
CA CYS A 4 14.86 -28.36 -27.69
C CYS A 4 14.77 -28.67 -26.18
N SER A 5 15.87 -28.52 -25.45
CA SER A 5 15.91 -28.65 -24.02
C SER A 5 14.91 -27.66 -23.41
N PRO A 6 14.13 -28.04 -22.38
CA PRO A 6 13.19 -27.12 -21.72
C PRO A 6 13.83 -25.77 -21.34
N CYS A 7 15.12 -25.78 -20.98
CA CYS A 7 15.90 -24.59 -20.70
C CYS A 7 16.12 -23.67 -21.92
N GLN A 8 16.18 -24.20 -23.16
CA GLN A 8 16.35 -23.37 -24.36
C GLN A 8 15.02 -22.71 -24.79
N CYS A 9 13.93 -23.41 -24.61
CA CYS A 9 12.59 -22.83 -24.84
C CYS A 9 12.26 -21.71 -23.83
N LEU A 10 12.63 -21.90 -22.56
CA LEU A 10 12.57 -20.84 -21.55
C LEU A 10 13.52 -19.66 -21.87
N LYS A 11 14.72 -19.88 -22.41
CA LYS A 11 15.63 -18.80 -22.78
C LYS A 11 15.06 -17.85 -23.84
N GLY A 12 14.39 -18.36 -24.86
CA GLY A 12 13.74 -17.53 -25.88
C GLY A 12 12.52 -16.76 -25.35
N THR A 13 11.88 -17.26 -24.29
CA THR A 13 10.73 -16.61 -23.63
C THR A 13 11.19 -15.66 -22.50
N CYS A 14 12.39 -15.90 -21.92
CA CYS A 14 12.99 -15.08 -20.87
C CYS A 14 13.37 -13.65 -21.31
N GLU A 15 13.59 -13.41 -22.59
CA GLU A 15 13.82 -12.06 -23.14
C GLU A 15 12.52 -11.25 -23.32
N SER A 16 11.36 -11.84 -23.04
CA SER A 16 10.09 -11.15 -23.17
C SER A 16 9.93 -10.13 -22.05
N ARG A 17 9.98 -8.84 -22.37
CA ARG A 17 9.67 -7.72 -21.45
C ARG A 17 8.35 -7.92 -20.70
N ARG A 18 7.39 -8.62 -21.29
CA ARG A 18 6.09 -8.95 -20.68
C ARG A 18 6.22 -9.93 -19.52
N LEU A 19 7.15 -10.87 -19.60
CA LEU A 19 7.40 -11.84 -18.52
C LEU A 19 8.05 -11.17 -17.31
N ILE A 20 8.97 -10.24 -17.54
CA ILE A 20 9.58 -9.43 -16.47
C ILE A 20 8.50 -8.58 -15.75
N LEU A 21 7.62 -7.94 -16.53
CA LEU A 21 6.51 -7.20 -15.99
C LEU A 21 5.59 -8.06 -15.10
N PHE A 22 5.30 -9.29 -15.55
CA PHE A 22 4.51 -10.24 -14.76
C PHE A 22 5.20 -10.60 -13.44
N VAL A 23 6.49 -10.88 -13.45
CA VAL A 23 7.27 -11.18 -12.24
C VAL A 23 7.24 -10.00 -11.26
N ILE A 24 7.42 -8.79 -11.77
CA ILE A 24 7.37 -7.56 -10.96
C ILE A 24 5.97 -7.34 -10.37
N ALA A 25 4.90 -7.53 -11.15
CA ALA A 25 3.53 -7.41 -10.66
C ALA A 25 3.23 -8.45 -9.56
N VAL A 26 3.71 -9.69 -9.69
CA VAL A 26 3.60 -10.72 -8.67
C VAL A 26 4.42 -10.37 -7.42
N ALA A 27 5.62 -9.80 -7.58
CA ALA A 27 6.44 -9.34 -6.46
C ALA A 27 5.72 -8.27 -5.63
N MET A 28 5.15 -7.27 -6.31
CA MET A 28 4.36 -6.21 -5.68
C MET A 28 3.07 -6.73 -5.02
N PHE A 29 2.43 -7.72 -5.65
CA PHE A 29 1.27 -8.40 -5.08
C PHE A 29 1.62 -9.12 -3.78
N VAL A 30 2.72 -9.90 -3.76
CA VAL A 30 3.17 -10.64 -2.56
C VAL A 30 3.56 -9.70 -1.42
N ASP A 31 4.25 -8.60 -1.72
CA ASP A 31 4.57 -7.58 -0.71
C ASP A 31 3.31 -6.97 -0.11
N CYS A 32 2.35 -6.61 -0.96
CA CYS A 32 1.17 -5.89 -0.54
C CYS A 32 0.12 -6.80 0.13
N ILE A 33 -0.03 -8.06 -0.29
CA ILE A 33 -0.93 -9.00 0.38
C ILE A 33 -0.44 -9.31 1.80
N LEU A 34 0.87 -9.46 2.01
CA LEU A 34 1.43 -9.61 3.35
C LEU A 34 1.20 -8.37 4.22
N PHE A 35 1.33 -7.17 3.63
CA PHE A 35 1.03 -5.92 4.34
C PHE A 35 -0.42 -5.86 4.80
N SER A 36 -1.35 -6.12 3.89
CA SER A 36 -2.79 -5.95 4.12
C SER A 36 -3.43 -7.07 4.95
N VAL A 37 -2.90 -8.30 4.91
CA VAL A 37 -3.36 -9.41 5.74
C VAL A 37 -3.11 -9.16 7.22
N VAL A 38 -1.99 -8.54 7.58
CA VAL A 38 -1.65 -8.33 9.01
C VAL A 38 -2.56 -7.30 9.67
N ALA A 39 -3.04 -6.28 8.94
CA ALA A 39 -3.84 -5.20 9.52
C ALA A 39 -5.11 -5.69 10.25
N PRO A 40 -5.99 -6.52 9.65
CA PRO A 40 -7.17 -7.03 10.34
C PRO A 40 -6.87 -8.11 11.39
N ILE A 41 -5.76 -8.85 11.24
CA ILE A 41 -5.39 -9.95 12.13
C ILE A 41 -4.62 -9.43 13.36
N ALA A 42 -3.92 -8.29 13.27
CA ALA A 42 -3.07 -7.78 14.34
C ALA A 42 -3.78 -7.64 15.70
N PRO A 43 -5.02 -7.12 15.82
CA PRO A 43 -5.72 -7.06 17.09
C PRO A 43 -5.97 -8.45 17.70
N ALA A 44 -6.38 -9.43 16.89
CA ALA A 44 -6.61 -10.80 17.33
C ALA A 44 -5.30 -11.49 17.74
N LEU A 45 -4.24 -11.31 16.95
CA LEU A 45 -2.90 -11.81 17.26
C LEU A 45 -2.37 -11.26 18.60
N LEU A 46 -2.60 -9.98 18.90
CA LEU A 46 -2.21 -9.37 20.16
C LEU A 46 -3.00 -9.95 21.34
N TYR A 47 -4.30 -10.13 21.15
CA TYR A 47 -5.15 -10.75 22.16
C TYR A 47 -4.68 -12.17 22.49
N ASP A 48 -4.45 -13.01 21.47
CA ASP A 48 -4.00 -14.40 21.65
C ASP A 48 -2.61 -14.49 22.29
N THR A 49 -1.70 -13.55 22.02
CA THR A 49 -0.35 -13.57 22.58
C THR A 49 -0.29 -13.13 24.04
N GLU A 50 -1.17 -12.22 24.47
CA GLU A 50 -1.18 -11.68 25.84
C GLU A 50 -2.11 -12.44 26.78
N TYR A 51 -3.26 -12.89 26.31
CA TYR A 51 -4.31 -13.51 27.12
C TYR A 51 -4.50 -15.01 26.85
N GLY A 52 -4.08 -15.52 25.70
CA GLY A 52 -4.20 -16.96 25.33
C GLY A 52 -3.33 -17.92 26.15
N LYS A 53 -2.38 -17.42 26.94
CA LYS A 53 -1.54 -18.25 27.84
C LYS A 53 -2.20 -18.54 29.20
N GLY A 54 -3.39 -18.08 29.43
CA GLY A 54 -4.06 -18.09 30.76
C GLY A 54 -5.30 -18.97 30.92
N ASN A 55 -5.72 -19.79 29.98
CA ASN A 55 -6.65 -20.92 30.26
C ASN A 55 -7.03 -21.70 29.00
N THR A 56 -7.07 -23.00 29.21
CA THR A 56 -7.87 -24.05 28.60
C THR A 56 -7.21 -24.86 27.49
N THR A 57 -6.65 -25.96 27.94
CA THR A 57 -6.61 -27.23 27.20
C THR A 57 -8.05 -27.67 26.93
N ILE A 58 -8.63 -27.19 25.84
CA ILE A 58 -9.81 -27.88 25.27
C ILE A 58 -9.25 -28.94 24.34
N THR A 59 -9.18 -30.16 24.84
CA THR A 59 -9.05 -31.38 24.04
C THR A 59 -10.28 -31.47 23.14
N ILE A 60 -10.13 -31.07 21.90
CA ILE A 60 -11.13 -31.37 20.86
C ILE A 60 -10.95 -32.86 20.55
N HIS A 61 -11.85 -33.64 21.09
CA HIS A 61 -12.04 -35.05 20.70
C HIS A 61 -12.58 -35.03 19.26
N ASP A 62 -11.92 -35.80 18.38
CA ASP A 62 -12.36 -36.09 17.02
C ASP A 62 -13.80 -36.59 17.02
N SER A 63 -14.75 -35.75 16.62
CA SER A 63 -16.07 -36.18 16.21
C SER A 63 -16.72 -35.16 15.28
N ASP A 64 -16.82 -35.54 14.03
CA ASP A 64 -17.74 -35.05 13.00
C ASP A 64 -17.60 -33.62 12.50
N PHE A 65 -16.73 -33.48 11.53
CA PHE A 65 -16.65 -32.31 10.63
C PHE A 65 -18.02 -31.91 10.03
N SER A 66 -18.91 -32.88 9.82
CA SER A 66 -20.28 -32.65 9.32
C SER A 66 -21.20 -31.96 10.33
N SER A 67 -21.06 -32.26 11.64
CA SER A 67 -21.89 -31.67 12.69
C SER A 67 -21.55 -30.21 12.97
N VAL A 68 -20.28 -29.83 12.81
CA VAL A 68 -19.81 -28.43 12.98
C VAL A 68 -20.31 -27.54 11.85
N ILE A 69 -20.36 -28.03 10.60
CA ILE A 69 -20.93 -27.27 9.47
C ILE A 69 -22.44 -27.10 9.65
N LEU A 70 -23.16 -28.13 10.08
CA LEU A 70 -24.61 -28.07 10.29
C LEU A 70 -24.97 -27.15 11.47
N SER A 71 -24.20 -27.14 12.56
CA SER A 71 -24.43 -26.24 13.69
C SER A 71 -24.15 -24.77 13.33
N ASN A 72 -23.14 -24.51 12.54
CA ASN A 72 -22.84 -23.14 12.07
C ASN A 72 -23.85 -22.63 11.03
N LEU A 73 -24.40 -23.51 10.19
CA LEU A 73 -25.50 -23.17 9.28
C LEU A 73 -26.80 -22.86 10.05
N SER A 74 -27.10 -23.60 11.12
CA SER A 74 -28.28 -23.33 11.95
C SER A 74 -28.14 -22.05 12.78
N ILE A 75 -26.91 -21.69 13.21
CA ILE A 75 -26.62 -20.41 13.86
C ILE A 75 -26.80 -19.26 12.87
N PHE A 76 -26.37 -19.43 11.61
CA PHE A 76 -26.57 -18.43 10.56
C PHE A 76 -28.05 -18.24 10.21
N GLU A 77 -28.82 -19.32 10.14
CA GLU A 77 -30.27 -19.29 9.87
C GLU A 77 -31.06 -18.68 11.03
N ASN A 78 -30.66 -18.96 12.28
CA ASN A 78 -31.25 -18.37 13.46
C ASN A 78 -30.88 -16.88 13.63
N SER A 79 -29.66 -16.48 13.24
CA SER A 79 -29.24 -15.08 13.23
C SER A 79 -29.99 -14.25 12.18
N THR A 80 -30.29 -14.84 11.00
CA THR A 80 -31.12 -14.15 9.98
C THR A 80 -32.58 -14.07 10.38
N LYS A 81 -33.13 -15.06 11.10
CA LYS A 81 -34.51 -14.99 11.64
C LYS A 81 -34.63 -14.02 12.82
N ALA A 82 -33.61 -13.89 13.65
CA ALA A 82 -33.54 -12.89 14.73
C ALA A 82 -33.45 -11.46 14.16
N LEU A 83 -32.68 -11.23 13.11
CA LEU A 83 -32.61 -9.94 12.40
C LEU A 83 -33.94 -9.54 11.75
N TYR A 84 -34.70 -10.51 11.23
CA TYR A 84 -36.00 -10.24 10.62
C TYR A 84 -37.10 -9.90 11.65
N ASN A 85 -37.06 -10.52 12.83
CA ASN A 85 -37.99 -10.22 13.92
C ASN A 85 -37.69 -8.93 14.69
N ASP A 86 -36.40 -8.52 14.78
CA ASP A 86 -36.02 -7.30 15.47
C ASP A 86 -36.41 -6.02 14.70
N GLN A 87 -36.58 -6.10 13.39
CA GLN A 87 -37.06 -4.98 12.57
C GLN A 87 -38.56 -4.69 12.73
N MET A 88 -39.35 -5.63 13.26
CA MET A 88 -40.80 -5.42 13.46
C MET A 88 -41.21 -4.93 14.85
N VAL A 89 -40.31 -4.96 15.86
CA VAL A 89 -40.67 -4.64 17.25
C VAL A 89 -40.28 -3.22 17.71
N ASN A 90 -39.42 -2.51 16.99
CA ASN A 90 -38.86 -1.23 17.43
C ASN A 90 -39.46 0.03 16.78
N SER A 91 -40.74 0.02 16.39
CA SER A 91 -41.43 1.27 15.97
C SER A 91 -42.26 1.96 17.07
N THR A 92 -42.18 1.52 18.30
CA THR A 92 -42.90 2.21 19.40
C THR A 92 -42.13 2.10 20.72
N ALA A 93 -41.20 3.01 20.99
CA ALA A 93 -40.91 3.52 22.33
C ALA A 93 -39.99 4.77 22.26
N SER A 94 -40.61 5.92 22.44
CA SER A 94 -39.97 7.20 22.77
C SER A 94 -39.26 7.11 24.13
N GLY A 95 -38.07 7.70 24.26
CA GLY A 95 -37.49 8.05 25.55
C GLY A 95 -36.07 7.57 25.78
N GLY A 96 -35.13 8.47 25.56
CA GLY A 96 -33.79 8.62 26.14
C GLY A 96 -33.06 7.41 26.70
N ASN A 97 -32.04 6.97 25.95
CA ASN A 97 -30.69 6.68 26.45
C ASN A 97 -29.80 6.42 25.23
N GLN A 98 -28.72 7.19 25.09
CA GLN A 98 -27.65 6.86 24.12
C GLN A 98 -27.04 5.52 24.56
N THR A 99 -27.47 4.44 23.96
CA THR A 99 -26.82 3.13 24.08
C THR A 99 -25.42 3.27 23.53
N GLU A 100 -24.42 3.27 24.39
CA GLU A 100 -23.02 3.20 23.99
C GLU A 100 -22.82 1.89 23.22
N CYS A 101 -22.51 1.99 21.92
CA CYS A 101 -22.43 0.87 20.99
C CYS A 101 -21.31 -0.13 21.31
N TYR A 102 -20.36 0.22 22.17
CA TYR A 102 -19.24 -0.61 22.60
C TYR A 102 -18.79 -0.25 24.03
N GLU A 103 -18.99 -1.15 24.98
CA GLU A 103 -18.36 -1.11 26.31
C GLU A 103 -16.89 -1.50 26.20
N GLY A 104 -15.97 -0.61 26.61
CA GLY A 104 -14.55 -0.94 26.67
C GLY A 104 -13.60 0.07 26.00
N LYS A 105 -13.86 1.37 26.12
CA LYS A 105 -13.07 2.45 25.49
C LYS A 105 -11.57 2.42 25.82
N ASP A 106 -11.18 2.05 27.03
CA ASP A 106 -9.77 2.10 27.47
C ASP A 106 -8.94 0.94 26.89
N TYR A 107 -9.50 -0.27 26.84
CA TYR A 107 -8.85 -1.43 26.24
C TYR A 107 -8.64 -1.25 24.71
N LEU A 108 -9.66 -0.77 24.02
CA LEU A 108 -9.58 -0.47 22.58
C LEU A 108 -8.50 0.58 22.26
N ASN A 109 -8.30 1.58 23.12
CA ASN A 109 -7.28 2.61 22.94
C ASN A 109 -5.86 2.05 23.05
N GLU A 110 -5.60 1.17 24.02
CA GLU A 110 -4.28 0.56 24.21
C GLU A 110 -3.92 -0.40 23.06
N VAL A 111 -4.86 -1.25 22.65
CA VAL A 111 -4.68 -2.14 21.51
C VAL A 111 -4.47 -1.35 20.23
N ASN A 112 -5.20 -0.27 19.99
CA ASN A 112 -5.05 0.57 18.80
C ASN A 112 -3.67 1.23 18.72
N VAL A 113 -3.11 1.70 19.84
CA VAL A 113 -1.76 2.27 19.87
C VAL A 113 -0.70 1.23 19.52
N ARG A 114 -0.80 0.02 20.06
CA ARG A 114 0.14 -1.07 19.76
C ARG A 114 0.02 -1.54 18.31
N VAL A 115 -1.19 -1.66 17.78
CA VAL A 115 -1.43 -1.99 16.37
C VAL A 115 -0.88 -0.88 15.47
N GLY A 116 -1.15 0.38 15.79
CA GLY A 116 -0.62 1.53 15.05
C GLY A 116 0.91 1.54 15.01
N LEU A 117 1.56 1.26 16.15
CA LEU A 117 3.02 1.14 16.22
C LEU A 117 3.54 -0.03 15.40
N LEU A 118 2.89 -1.20 15.48
CA LEU A 118 3.24 -2.37 14.67
C LEU A 118 3.18 -2.07 13.17
N LEU A 119 2.16 -1.35 12.73
CA LEU A 119 2.03 -0.95 11.32
C LEU A 119 3.09 0.08 10.91
N ALA A 120 3.40 1.04 11.79
CA ALA A 120 4.39 2.09 11.53
C ALA A 120 5.82 1.55 11.42
N ILE A 121 6.20 0.52 12.18
CA ILE A 121 7.56 -0.06 12.17
C ILE A 121 7.98 -0.48 10.76
N LYS A 122 7.10 -1.10 9.96
CA LYS A 122 7.39 -1.44 8.57
C LYS A 122 7.83 -0.19 7.79
N ALA A 123 7.02 0.84 7.82
CA ALA A 123 7.25 2.06 7.06
C ALA A 123 8.50 2.81 7.54
N ILE A 124 8.76 2.85 8.84
CA ILE A 124 9.96 3.50 9.41
C ILE A 124 11.23 2.80 8.92
N LEU A 125 11.31 1.47 8.98
CA LEU A 125 12.49 0.75 8.51
C LEU A 125 12.63 0.85 6.98
N GLN A 126 11.54 0.87 6.24
CA GLN A 126 11.54 1.09 4.80
C GLN A 126 12.12 2.46 4.45
N ILE A 127 11.74 3.53 5.15
CA ILE A 127 12.32 4.88 4.99
C ILE A 127 13.84 4.87 5.18
N LEU A 128 14.32 4.19 6.22
CA LEU A 128 15.76 4.15 6.53
C LEU A 128 16.57 3.33 5.51
N ILE A 129 15.99 2.29 4.95
CA ILE A 129 16.68 1.36 4.03
C ILE A 129 16.61 1.83 2.58
N ASN A 130 15.57 2.54 2.17
CA ASN A 130 15.39 3.00 0.78
C ASN A 130 16.60 3.74 0.18
N PRO A 131 17.26 4.69 0.88
CA PRO A 131 18.44 5.37 0.34
C PRO A 131 19.62 4.40 0.12
N ILE A 132 19.72 3.35 0.95
CA ILE A 132 20.78 2.33 0.84
C ILE A 132 20.51 1.46 -0.40
N VAL A 133 19.26 1.02 -0.59
CA VAL A 133 18.85 0.22 -1.76
C VAL A 133 19.02 1.03 -3.05
N GLY A 134 18.63 2.31 -3.07
CA GLY A 134 18.83 3.19 -4.21
C GLY A 134 20.30 3.31 -4.63
N LYS A 135 21.23 3.38 -3.66
CA LYS A 135 22.68 3.36 -3.92
C LYS A 135 23.17 1.98 -4.35
N LEU A 136 22.63 0.90 -3.77
CA LEU A 136 23.02 -0.47 -4.08
C LEU A 136 22.69 -0.82 -5.53
N ILE A 137 21.51 -0.42 -6.01
CA ILE A 137 21.07 -0.63 -7.40
C ILE A 137 22.09 -0.09 -8.41
N ASN A 138 22.67 1.09 -8.13
CA ASN A 138 23.66 1.69 -9.01
C ASN A 138 24.96 0.88 -9.09
N ARG A 139 25.24 0.02 -8.10
CA ARG A 139 26.45 -0.83 -8.07
C ARG A 139 26.20 -2.25 -8.56
N THR A 140 25.06 -2.83 -8.22
CA THR A 140 24.78 -4.26 -8.45
C THR A 140 23.75 -4.51 -9.56
N GLY A 141 23.08 -3.45 -10.06
CA GLY A 141 21.91 -3.57 -10.93
C GLY A 141 20.64 -3.85 -10.13
N TYR A 142 19.53 -4.07 -10.84
CA TYR A 142 18.20 -4.25 -10.24
C TYR A 142 17.92 -5.68 -9.78
N ASP A 143 18.54 -6.69 -10.43
CA ASP A 143 18.22 -8.11 -10.24
C ASP A 143 18.59 -8.62 -8.85
N ALA A 144 19.81 -8.30 -8.38
CA ALA A 144 20.31 -8.78 -7.11
C ALA A 144 19.52 -8.23 -5.92
N PRO A 145 19.27 -6.90 -5.80
CA PRO A 145 18.43 -6.38 -4.74
C PRO A 145 17.03 -7.00 -4.73
N LEU A 146 16.39 -7.11 -5.91
CA LEU A 146 15.05 -7.69 -6.01
C LEU A 146 15.01 -9.16 -5.53
N PHE A 147 16.05 -9.93 -5.80
CA PHE A 147 16.17 -11.30 -5.30
C PHE A 147 16.39 -11.36 -3.77
N TYR A 148 17.25 -10.49 -3.23
CA TYR A 148 17.38 -10.39 -1.76
C TYR A 148 16.07 -9.99 -1.11
N GLY A 149 15.27 -9.11 -1.75
CA GLY A 149 13.93 -8.77 -1.33
C GLY A 149 13.02 -10.00 -1.16
N SER A 150 13.00 -10.91 -2.13
CA SER A 150 12.19 -12.14 -2.05
C SER A 150 12.58 -13.06 -0.89
N ILE A 151 13.87 -13.20 -0.61
CA ILE A 151 14.37 -13.98 0.53
C ILE A 151 13.95 -13.36 1.86
N ILE A 152 14.14 -12.04 2.00
CA ILE A 152 13.78 -11.31 3.21
C ILE A 152 12.27 -11.38 3.45
N MET A 153 11.46 -11.23 2.39
CA MET A 153 10.00 -11.35 2.47
C MET A 153 9.57 -12.76 2.91
N PHE A 154 10.19 -13.80 2.36
CA PHE A 154 9.94 -15.17 2.79
C PHE A 154 10.24 -15.38 4.27
N ILE A 155 11.43 -14.96 4.73
CA ILE A 155 11.84 -15.09 6.14
C ILE A 155 10.87 -14.31 7.05
N SER A 156 10.57 -13.07 6.70
CA SER A 156 9.61 -12.24 7.43
C SER A 156 8.23 -12.91 7.54
N THR A 157 7.74 -13.50 6.45
CA THR A 157 6.44 -14.17 6.41
C THR A 157 6.42 -15.42 7.30
N ILE A 158 7.49 -16.20 7.30
CA ILE A 158 7.66 -17.35 8.21
C ILE A 158 7.69 -16.87 9.68
N MET A 159 8.37 -15.77 9.96
CA MET A 159 8.36 -15.19 11.31
C MET A 159 6.95 -14.81 11.77
N PHE A 160 6.11 -14.26 10.89
CA PHE A 160 4.71 -14.00 11.23
C PHE A 160 3.91 -15.26 11.51
N ALA A 161 4.16 -16.35 10.77
CA ALA A 161 3.47 -17.63 10.96
C ALA A 161 3.70 -18.22 12.37
N PHE A 162 4.89 -18.00 12.94
CA PHE A 162 5.32 -18.55 14.24
C PHE A 162 5.48 -17.47 15.33
N ALA A 163 4.87 -16.31 15.15
CA ALA A 163 4.99 -15.24 16.13
C ALA A 163 4.14 -15.49 17.38
N ASP A 164 4.79 -15.60 18.54
CA ASP A 164 4.17 -15.83 19.85
C ASP A 164 4.33 -14.66 20.83
N SER A 165 4.91 -13.54 20.38
CA SER A 165 5.06 -12.34 21.21
C SER A 165 4.97 -11.08 20.36
N TYR A 166 4.51 -9.98 20.99
CA TYR A 166 4.44 -8.67 20.32
C TYR A 166 5.81 -8.19 19.82
N ALA A 167 6.85 -8.39 20.62
CA ALA A 167 8.22 -8.02 20.21
C ALA A 167 8.67 -8.78 18.95
N PHE A 168 8.33 -10.07 18.85
CA PHE A 168 8.65 -10.87 17.67
C PHE A 168 7.85 -10.42 16.43
N LEU A 169 6.58 -10.04 16.61
CA LEU A 169 5.77 -9.42 15.55
C LEU A 169 6.39 -8.10 15.06
N CYS A 170 6.90 -7.26 15.98
CA CYS A 170 7.58 -6.02 15.62
C CYS A 170 8.86 -6.27 14.80
N VAL A 171 9.65 -7.30 15.17
CA VAL A 171 10.84 -7.70 14.40
C VAL A 171 10.45 -8.21 13.02
N ALA A 172 9.43 -9.07 12.92
CA ALA A 172 8.91 -9.56 11.64
C ALA A 172 8.43 -8.40 10.74
N ARG A 173 7.71 -7.42 11.31
CA ARG A 173 7.29 -6.20 10.60
C ARG A 173 8.46 -5.36 10.12
N GLY A 174 9.47 -5.19 10.96
CA GLY A 174 10.69 -4.50 10.58
C GLY A 174 11.40 -5.17 9.41
N LEU A 175 11.55 -6.49 9.48
CA LEU A 175 12.16 -7.28 8.41
C LEU A 175 11.33 -7.20 7.12
N GLN A 176 10.00 -7.20 7.22
CA GLN A 176 9.11 -6.95 6.08
C GLN A 176 9.39 -5.59 5.45
N GLY A 177 9.59 -4.52 6.24
CA GLY A 177 9.92 -3.19 5.73
C GLY A 177 11.23 -3.18 4.93
N ILE A 178 12.24 -3.89 5.42
CA ILE A 178 13.51 -4.08 4.68
C ILE A 178 13.25 -4.82 3.37
N GLY A 179 12.50 -5.93 3.38
CA GLY A 179 12.16 -6.70 2.20
C GLY A 179 11.37 -5.90 1.16
N SER A 180 10.42 -5.06 1.61
CA SER A 180 9.66 -4.16 0.75
C SER A 180 10.56 -3.15 0.03
N SER A 181 11.54 -2.55 0.71
CA SER A 181 12.53 -1.65 0.10
C SER A 181 13.30 -2.35 -1.03
N PHE A 182 13.74 -3.58 -0.77
CA PHE A 182 14.45 -4.41 -1.75
C PHE A 182 13.56 -4.96 -2.87
N THR A 183 12.25 -4.83 -2.76
CA THR A 183 11.27 -5.24 -3.79
C THR A 183 10.80 -4.05 -4.61
N ILE A 184 10.24 -3.02 -3.98
CA ILE A 184 9.53 -1.92 -4.67
C ILE A 184 10.51 -1.03 -5.46
N VAL A 185 11.59 -0.58 -4.82
CA VAL A 185 12.55 0.36 -5.42
C VAL A 185 13.23 -0.24 -6.66
N PRO A 186 13.83 -1.45 -6.60
CA PRO A 186 14.44 -2.04 -7.79
C PRO A 186 13.40 -2.45 -8.84
N ALA A 187 12.20 -2.88 -8.45
CA ALA A 187 11.14 -3.24 -9.38
C ALA A 187 10.71 -2.05 -10.26
N MET A 188 10.40 -0.91 -9.64
CA MET A 188 10.02 0.30 -10.37
C MET A 188 11.19 0.87 -11.19
N GLY A 189 12.40 0.84 -10.65
CA GLY A 189 13.61 1.25 -11.35
C GLY A 189 13.91 0.39 -12.58
N MET A 190 13.73 -0.94 -12.48
CA MET A 190 13.87 -1.87 -13.59
C MET A 190 12.86 -1.59 -14.70
N LEU A 191 11.59 -1.36 -14.36
CA LEU A 191 10.55 -1.02 -15.33
C LEU A 191 10.87 0.29 -16.05
N ALA A 192 11.33 1.32 -15.33
CA ALA A 192 11.73 2.58 -15.93
C ALA A 192 12.89 2.42 -16.93
N HIS A 193 13.85 1.54 -16.60
CA HIS A 193 15.01 1.25 -17.45
C HIS A 193 14.64 0.43 -18.69
N LEU A 194 13.76 -0.58 -18.55
CA LEU A 194 13.37 -1.46 -19.65
C LEU A 194 12.42 -0.82 -20.65
N PHE A 195 11.64 0.18 -20.20
CA PHE A 195 10.64 0.88 -21.00
C PHE A 195 10.99 2.37 -21.09
N PRO A 196 11.94 2.75 -21.97
CA PRO A 196 12.38 4.15 -22.10
C PRO A 196 11.30 5.04 -22.73
N ASP A 197 10.41 4.47 -23.56
CA ASP A 197 9.28 5.22 -24.11
C ASP A 197 8.32 5.63 -22.99
N ASP A 198 8.08 6.92 -22.90
CA ASP A 198 7.30 7.52 -21.81
C ASP A 198 5.84 7.04 -21.80
N ALA A 199 5.28 6.79 -22.99
CA ALA A 199 3.93 6.29 -23.18
C ALA A 199 3.78 4.83 -22.73
N GLU A 200 4.72 3.98 -23.10
CA GLU A 200 4.75 2.57 -22.74
C GLU A 200 5.05 2.42 -21.22
N ARG A 201 6.03 3.20 -20.71
CA ARG A 201 6.40 3.23 -19.30
C ARG A 201 5.23 3.52 -18.37
N GLY A 202 4.41 4.50 -18.69
CA GLY A 202 3.21 4.82 -17.89
C GLY A 202 2.23 3.66 -17.79
N LYS A 203 1.98 2.97 -18.91
CA LYS A 203 1.08 1.79 -18.95
C LYS A 203 1.63 0.61 -18.16
N VAL A 204 2.91 0.34 -18.32
CA VAL A 204 3.60 -0.79 -17.68
C VAL A 204 3.70 -0.59 -16.17
N MET A 205 3.98 0.63 -15.72
CA MET A 205 3.99 0.96 -14.30
C MET A 205 2.59 0.87 -13.67
N GLY A 206 1.55 1.37 -14.36
CA GLY A 206 0.18 1.20 -13.91
C GLY A 206 -0.22 -0.28 -13.76
N LEU A 207 0.17 -1.12 -14.72
CA LEU A 207 -0.09 -2.56 -14.66
C LEU A 207 0.70 -3.24 -13.52
N ALA A 208 1.94 -2.86 -13.28
CA ALA A 208 2.71 -3.37 -12.14
C ALA A 208 2.08 -2.98 -10.80
N MET A 209 1.63 -1.72 -10.67
CA MET A 209 0.94 -1.22 -9.47
C MET A 209 -0.43 -1.88 -9.25
N SER A 210 -1.04 -2.47 -10.29
CA SER A 210 -2.24 -3.31 -10.12
C SER A 210 -1.99 -4.52 -9.22
N GLY A 211 -0.76 -5.02 -9.14
CA GLY A 211 -0.35 -6.03 -8.18
C GLY A 211 -0.56 -5.53 -6.73
N ILE A 212 -0.16 -4.30 -6.44
CA ILE A 212 -0.39 -3.64 -5.14
C ILE A 212 -1.88 -3.57 -4.83
N ALA A 213 -2.67 -3.02 -5.76
CA ALA A 213 -4.10 -2.86 -5.58
C ALA A 213 -4.82 -4.20 -5.36
N THR A 214 -4.41 -5.25 -6.10
CA THR A 214 -4.95 -6.60 -5.92
C THR A 214 -4.59 -7.17 -4.55
N GLY A 215 -3.35 -6.94 -4.08
CA GLY A 215 -2.90 -7.36 -2.75
C GLY A 215 -3.70 -6.71 -1.63
N VAL A 216 -3.97 -5.40 -1.72
CA VAL A 216 -4.80 -4.68 -0.74
C VAL A 216 -6.26 -5.13 -0.80
N LEU A 217 -6.80 -5.40 -1.99
CA LEU A 217 -8.17 -5.84 -2.17
C LEU A 217 -8.43 -7.25 -1.61
N VAL A 218 -7.53 -8.18 -1.92
CA VAL A 218 -7.67 -9.61 -1.58
C VAL A 218 -7.19 -9.90 -0.16
N GLY A 219 -6.17 -9.18 0.33
CA GLY A 219 -5.49 -9.49 1.59
C GLY A 219 -6.40 -9.55 2.81
N PRO A 220 -7.18 -8.51 3.15
CA PRO A 220 -8.00 -8.54 4.35
C PRO A 220 -9.04 -9.66 4.39
N PRO A 221 -9.86 -9.90 3.33
CA PRO A 221 -10.81 -11.03 3.35
C PRO A 221 -10.12 -12.39 3.34
N PHE A 222 -9.04 -12.55 2.58
CA PHE A 222 -8.24 -13.79 2.58
C PHE A 222 -7.62 -14.06 3.95
N GLY A 223 -6.98 -13.04 4.54
CA GLY A 223 -6.33 -13.16 5.83
C GLY A 223 -7.30 -13.53 6.94
N SER A 224 -8.42 -12.81 7.03
CA SER A 224 -9.45 -13.05 8.06
C SER A 224 -10.08 -14.43 7.92
N ALA A 225 -10.45 -14.83 6.70
CA ALA A 225 -11.04 -16.15 6.46
C ALA A 225 -10.06 -17.28 6.78
N MET A 226 -8.82 -17.20 6.32
CA MET A 226 -7.81 -18.22 6.62
C MET A 226 -7.49 -18.29 8.11
N TYR A 227 -7.41 -17.15 8.78
CA TYR A 227 -7.17 -17.09 10.22
C TYR A 227 -8.29 -17.77 11.02
N GLU A 228 -9.54 -17.50 10.67
CA GLU A 228 -10.72 -17.99 11.38
C GLU A 228 -11.00 -19.49 11.11
N PHE A 229 -10.92 -19.92 9.83
CA PHE A 229 -11.32 -21.29 9.46
C PHE A 229 -10.20 -22.31 9.48
N VAL A 230 -8.95 -21.91 9.28
CA VAL A 230 -7.80 -22.83 9.16
C VAL A 230 -6.80 -22.67 10.30
N GLY A 231 -6.70 -21.45 10.87
CA GLY A 231 -5.87 -21.16 12.03
C GLY A 231 -4.83 -20.05 11.81
N LYS A 232 -4.20 -19.62 12.91
CA LYS A 232 -3.31 -18.46 13.04
C LYS A 232 -2.19 -18.40 11.97
N SER A 233 -1.51 -19.52 11.73
CA SER A 233 -0.34 -19.58 10.84
C SER A 233 -0.70 -19.72 9.36
N SER A 234 -1.94 -20.13 9.05
CA SER A 234 -2.35 -20.53 7.71
C SER A 234 -2.20 -19.43 6.63
N PRO A 235 -2.64 -18.17 6.82
CA PRO A 235 -2.50 -17.14 5.78
C PRO A 235 -1.03 -16.85 5.49
N PHE A 236 -0.20 -16.86 6.52
CA PHE A 236 1.24 -16.58 6.37
C PHE A 236 1.96 -17.72 5.65
N MET A 237 1.60 -18.98 5.90
CA MET A 237 2.18 -20.14 5.20
C MET A 237 1.87 -20.11 3.70
N VAL A 238 0.64 -19.75 3.31
CA VAL A 238 0.27 -19.58 1.90
C VAL A 238 1.07 -18.46 1.26
N ILE A 239 1.19 -17.29 1.93
CA ILE A 239 1.96 -16.16 1.41
C ILE A 239 3.46 -16.51 1.34
N ALA A 240 3.99 -17.26 2.29
CA ALA A 240 5.37 -17.76 2.25
C ALA A 240 5.63 -18.68 1.04
N ALA A 241 4.69 -19.59 0.73
CA ALA A 241 4.77 -20.42 -0.47
C ALA A 241 4.73 -19.58 -1.75
N LEU A 242 3.89 -18.52 -1.81
CA LEU A 242 3.88 -17.58 -2.93
C LEU A 242 5.19 -16.78 -3.03
N ALA A 243 5.78 -16.38 -1.90
CA ALA A 243 7.08 -15.68 -1.89
C ALA A 243 8.22 -16.58 -2.41
N LEU A 244 8.23 -17.86 -2.05
CA LEU A 244 9.18 -18.84 -2.62
C LEU A 244 8.97 -19.05 -4.12
N LEU A 245 7.72 -19.21 -4.55
CA LEU A 245 7.39 -19.40 -5.96
C LEU A 245 7.82 -18.19 -6.79
N TYR A 246 7.53 -17.00 -6.32
CA TYR A 246 7.95 -15.76 -6.96
C TYR A 246 9.48 -15.61 -6.97
N GLY A 247 10.17 -15.92 -5.87
CA GLY A 247 11.64 -15.91 -5.83
C GLY A 247 12.28 -16.93 -6.79
N ALA A 248 11.72 -18.14 -6.90
CA ALA A 248 12.14 -19.14 -7.86
C ALA A 248 11.92 -18.67 -9.31
N LEU A 249 10.74 -18.10 -9.59
CA LEU A 249 10.41 -17.54 -10.90
C LEU A 249 11.37 -16.40 -11.28
N GLN A 250 11.70 -15.56 -10.33
CA GLN A 250 12.66 -14.47 -10.49
C GLN A 250 14.05 -14.99 -10.84
N LEU A 251 14.55 -16.01 -10.14
CA LEU A 251 15.85 -16.64 -10.46
C LEU A 251 15.87 -17.23 -11.86
N CYS A 252 14.79 -17.84 -12.31
CA CYS A 252 14.70 -18.43 -13.65
C CYS A 252 14.70 -17.36 -14.74
N ILE A 253 14.06 -16.20 -14.49
CA ILE A 253 13.79 -15.20 -15.52
C ILE A 253 14.85 -14.09 -15.52
N LEU A 254 15.22 -13.52 -14.37
CA LEU A 254 16.10 -12.36 -14.28
C LEU A 254 17.59 -12.70 -14.23
N ARG A 255 17.98 -13.83 -13.64
CA ARG A 255 19.39 -14.22 -13.51
C ARG A 255 20.20 -14.29 -14.83
N PRO A 256 19.59 -14.62 -16.01
CA PRO A 256 20.30 -14.57 -17.29
C PRO A 256 20.55 -13.16 -17.81
N MET A 257 19.76 -12.18 -17.36
CA MET A 257 19.87 -10.79 -17.79
C MET A 257 20.86 -10.07 -16.86
N LYS A 258 22.15 -10.20 -17.10
CA LYS A 258 23.16 -9.36 -16.44
C LYS A 258 22.98 -7.92 -16.92
N PHE A 259 22.21 -7.13 -16.20
CA PHE A 259 22.25 -5.69 -16.37
C PHE A 259 23.65 -5.21 -15.96
N SER A 260 24.41 -4.75 -16.93
CA SER A 260 25.69 -4.12 -16.65
C SER A 260 25.46 -2.91 -15.75
N PRO A 261 26.29 -2.71 -14.71
CA PRO A 261 26.22 -1.50 -13.89
C PRO A 261 26.20 -0.28 -14.83
N VAL A 262 25.36 0.69 -14.53
CA VAL A 262 25.25 1.91 -15.33
C VAL A 262 26.63 2.58 -15.35
N ALA A 263 27.28 2.61 -16.52
CA ALA A 263 28.63 3.13 -16.70
C ALA A 263 28.73 4.66 -16.49
N VAL A 264 27.60 5.35 -16.36
CA VAL A 264 27.51 6.80 -16.13
C VAL A 264 27.41 7.07 -14.64
N PRO A 265 28.20 8.00 -14.08
CA PRO A 265 28.08 8.37 -12.65
C PRO A 265 26.66 8.87 -12.38
N ALA A 266 25.95 8.11 -11.55
CA ALA A 266 24.58 8.41 -11.18
C ALA A 266 24.53 9.72 -10.38
N THR A 267 23.51 10.57 -10.63
CA THR A 267 23.28 11.80 -9.85
C THR A 267 23.18 11.44 -8.35
N PRO A 268 23.89 12.16 -7.46
CA PRO A 268 23.81 11.95 -6.03
C PRO A 268 22.36 12.05 -5.52
N PHE A 269 22.01 11.21 -4.55
CA PHE A 269 20.67 11.19 -3.94
C PHE A 269 20.25 12.57 -3.38
N ARG A 270 21.22 13.31 -2.84
CA ARG A 270 21.01 14.68 -2.31
C ARG A 270 20.54 15.63 -3.40
N ASP A 271 21.15 15.59 -4.58
CA ASP A 271 20.83 16.51 -5.68
C ASP A 271 19.43 16.23 -6.24
N LEU A 272 19.02 14.94 -6.27
CA LEU A 272 17.65 14.56 -6.60
C LEU A 272 16.64 15.11 -5.57
N LEU A 273 16.96 15.03 -4.29
CA LEU A 273 16.09 15.51 -3.21
C LEU A 273 16.00 17.04 -3.17
N MET A 274 17.02 17.76 -3.64
CA MET A 274 17.03 19.22 -3.69
C MET A 274 16.36 19.79 -4.96
N ASP A 275 15.98 18.93 -5.92
CA ASP A 275 15.26 19.38 -7.10
C ASP A 275 13.81 19.76 -6.74
N PRO A 276 13.37 21.02 -6.94
CA PRO A 276 12.06 21.47 -6.52
C PRO A 276 10.90 20.74 -7.22
N TYR A 277 11.09 20.27 -8.45
CA TYR A 277 10.04 19.53 -9.19
C TYR A 277 9.87 18.12 -8.65
N ILE A 278 10.98 17.45 -8.34
CA ILE A 278 10.97 16.13 -7.69
C ILE A 278 10.38 16.26 -6.28
N LEU A 279 10.74 17.31 -5.55
CA LEU A 279 10.22 17.57 -4.21
C LEU A 279 8.70 17.80 -4.21
N VAL A 280 8.17 18.58 -5.14
CA VAL A 280 6.72 18.81 -5.29
C VAL A 280 6.00 17.47 -5.54
N ALA A 281 6.52 16.63 -6.43
CA ALA A 281 5.93 15.33 -6.71
C ALA A 281 5.99 14.38 -5.49
N ALA A 282 7.13 14.35 -4.78
CA ALA A 282 7.31 13.53 -3.57
C ALA A 282 6.38 14.00 -2.43
N VAL A 283 6.27 15.31 -2.19
CA VAL A 283 5.38 15.86 -1.15
C VAL A 283 3.91 15.58 -1.50
N GLY A 284 3.51 15.71 -2.77
CA GLY A 284 2.16 15.36 -3.21
C GLY A 284 1.83 13.88 -2.94
N LEU A 285 2.76 12.99 -3.26
CA LEU A 285 2.63 11.56 -2.97
C LEU A 285 2.52 11.29 -1.45
N CYS A 286 3.32 12.00 -0.65
CA CYS A 286 3.28 11.91 0.81
C CYS A 286 1.93 12.39 1.37
N ILE A 287 1.39 13.52 0.92
CA ILE A 287 0.11 14.07 1.38
C ILE A 287 -1.04 13.12 1.05
N GLY A 288 -1.08 12.56 -0.17
CA GLY A 288 -2.08 11.59 -0.57
C GLY A 288 -2.07 10.37 0.35
N ASN A 289 -0.91 9.73 0.52
CA ASN A 289 -0.77 8.54 1.34
C ASN A 289 -0.97 8.81 2.86
N LEU A 290 -0.58 9.99 3.35
CA LEU A 290 -0.89 10.45 4.70
C LEU A 290 -2.40 10.54 4.93
N THR A 291 -3.12 11.06 3.94
CA THR A 291 -4.58 11.18 4.00
C THR A 291 -5.24 9.81 4.13
N PHE A 292 -4.83 8.84 3.33
CA PHE A 292 -5.34 7.48 3.42
C PHE A 292 -4.92 6.80 4.75
N GLY A 293 -3.66 6.92 5.13
CA GLY A 293 -3.13 6.35 6.37
C GLY A 293 -3.79 6.88 7.63
N MET A 294 -4.26 8.14 7.64
CA MET A 294 -5.06 8.70 8.74
C MET A 294 -6.54 8.31 8.65
N LEU A 295 -7.09 8.24 7.44
CA LEU A 295 -8.49 7.89 7.22
C LEU A 295 -8.80 6.45 7.67
N GLU A 296 -7.94 5.48 7.32
CA GLU A 296 -8.18 4.06 7.55
C GLU A 296 -8.50 3.73 9.03
N PRO A 297 -7.64 4.06 10.01
CA PRO A 297 -7.93 3.77 11.41
C PRO A 297 -9.05 4.65 11.98
N THR A 298 -9.12 5.93 11.60
CA THR A 298 -10.08 6.86 12.19
C THR A 298 -11.50 6.64 11.68
N LEU A 299 -11.67 6.27 10.41
CA LEU A 299 -12.97 5.88 9.87
C LEU A 299 -13.48 4.59 10.50
N THR A 300 -12.60 3.61 10.71
CA THR A 300 -12.94 2.35 11.38
C THR A 300 -13.45 2.59 12.79
N ILE A 301 -12.78 3.45 13.57
CA ILE A 301 -13.24 3.85 14.91
C ILE A 301 -14.61 4.56 14.83
N ARG A 302 -14.76 5.52 13.90
CA ARG A 302 -16.02 6.25 13.71
C ARG A 302 -17.19 5.32 13.36
N MET A 303 -16.95 4.29 12.53
CA MET A 303 -17.97 3.29 12.19
C MET A 303 -18.39 2.46 13.39
N MET A 304 -17.47 2.10 14.27
CA MET A 304 -17.78 1.38 15.52
C MET A 304 -18.55 2.26 16.51
N GLU A 305 -18.13 3.51 16.72
CA GLU A 305 -18.69 4.39 17.72
C GLU A 305 -20.04 5.01 17.32
N ALA A 306 -20.18 5.46 16.08
CA ALA A 306 -21.34 6.23 15.65
C ALA A 306 -22.32 5.48 14.75
N MET A 307 -21.86 4.42 14.06
CA MET A 307 -22.71 3.64 13.15
C MET A 307 -23.01 2.25 13.71
N CYS A 308 -22.45 1.87 14.89
CA CYS A 308 -22.58 0.53 15.50
C CYS A 308 -22.30 -0.60 14.52
N ALA A 309 -21.32 -0.40 13.62
CA ALA A 309 -21.04 -1.30 12.51
C ALA A 309 -20.44 -2.62 12.99
N PRO A 310 -20.97 -3.78 12.60
CA PRO A 310 -20.37 -5.06 12.92
C PRO A 310 -19.01 -5.20 12.22
N ARG A 311 -18.12 -6.03 12.79
CA ARG A 311 -16.71 -6.15 12.36
C ARG A 311 -16.52 -6.38 10.86
N TYR A 312 -17.35 -7.24 10.23
CA TYR A 312 -17.24 -7.53 8.81
C TYR A 312 -17.52 -6.29 7.91
N GLN A 313 -18.33 -5.34 8.37
CA GLN A 313 -18.64 -4.12 7.61
C GLN A 313 -17.49 -3.11 7.61
N LEU A 314 -16.58 -3.15 8.60
CA LEU A 314 -15.44 -2.24 8.70
C LEU A 314 -14.52 -2.37 7.46
N GLY A 315 -14.25 -3.61 7.03
CA GLY A 315 -13.49 -3.86 5.81
C GLY A 315 -14.28 -3.56 4.53
N LEU A 316 -15.59 -3.84 4.52
CA LEU A 316 -16.43 -3.60 3.34
C LEU A 316 -16.56 -2.11 2.98
N ALA A 317 -16.42 -1.19 3.94
CA ALA A 317 -16.47 0.24 3.69
C ALA A 317 -15.34 0.75 2.77
N PHE A 318 -14.20 0.07 2.77
CA PHE A 318 -13.06 0.39 1.90
C PHE A 318 -13.11 -0.31 0.54
N LEU A 319 -13.96 -1.32 0.38
CA LEU A 319 -14.05 -2.11 -0.86
C LEU A 319 -14.37 -1.24 -2.10
N PRO A 320 -15.32 -0.28 -2.07
CA PRO A 320 -15.57 0.59 -3.22
C PRO A 320 -14.33 1.40 -3.63
N CYS A 321 -13.56 1.90 -2.65
CA CYS A 321 -12.30 2.60 -2.90
C CYS A 321 -11.30 1.70 -3.64
N MET A 322 -11.06 0.48 -3.14
CA MET A 322 -10.06 -0.43 -3.69
C MET A 322 -10.42 -0.94 -5.09
N VAL A 323 -11.71 -1.25 -5.33
CA VAL A 323 -12.19 -1.68 -6.65
C VAL A 323 -12.01 -0.56 -7.69
N VAL A 324 -12.42 0.66 -7.35
CA VAL A 324 -12.29 1.81 -8.24
C VAL A 324 -10.82 2.18 -8.46
N TYR A 325 -10.00 2.14 -7.42
CA TYR A 325 -8.55 2.34 -7.51
C TYR A 325 -7.91 1.35 -8.48
N PHE A 326 -8.23 0.04 -8.38
CA PHE A 326 -7.75 -0.99 -9.31
C PHE A 326 -8.15 -0.69 -10.76
N ILE A 327 -9.41 -0.29 -10.98
CA ILE A 327 -9.91 0.08 -12.32
C ILE A 327 -9.13 1.30 -12.85
N CYS A 328 -8.90 2.30 -12.02
CA CYS A 328 -8.19 3.51 -12.41
C CYS A 328 -6.72 3.25 -12.77
N LEU A 329 -6.00 2.43 -12.00
CA LEU A 329 -4.61 2.06 -12.30
C LEU A 329 -4.45 1.46 -13.70
N ASN A 330 -5.42 0.65 -14.13
CA ASN A 330 -5.39 -0.01 -15.44
C ASN A 330 -5.95 0.87 -16.57
N GLY A 331 -6.98 1.65 -16.29
CA GLY A 331 -7.70 2.43 -17.31
C GLY A 331 -7.10 3.80 -17.60
N PHE A 332 -6.65 4.52 -16.55
CA PHE A 332 -6.25 5.93 -16.69
C PHE A 332 -4.80 6.15 -17.11
N ALA A 333 -3.94 5.13 -17.11
CA ALA A 333 -2.55 5.28 -17.54
C ALA A 333 -2.42 5.85 -18.97
N SER A 334 -3.29 5.41 -19.90
CA SER A 334 -3.35 5.94 -21.26
C SER A 334 -3.98 7.32 -21.35
N LEU A 335 -4.91 7.64 -20.48
CA LEU A 335 -5.59 8.94 -20.41
C LEU A 335 -4.65 10.01 -19.84
N ALA A 336 -3.87 9.68 -18.83
CA ALA A 336 -2.90 10.56 -18.21
C ALA A 336 -1.84 11.10 -19.21
N GLN A 337 -1.51 10.31 -20.23
CA GLN A 337 -0.61 10.74 -21.29
C GLN A 337 -1.27 11.73 -22.27
N LYS A 338 -2.55 11.55 -22.59
CA LYS A 338 -3.29 12.42 -23.53
C LYS A 338 -3.65 13.75 -22.92
N ILE A 339 -4.07 13.77 -21.66
CA ILE A 339 -4.50 14.99 -20.94
C ILE A 339 -3.31 15.72 -20.34
N GLY A 340 -2.24 15.01 -19.99
CA GLY A 340 -1.08 15.51 -19.28
C GLY A 340 -1.06 15.03 -17.83
N ARG A 341 0.07 14.47 -17.42
CA ARG A 341 0.24 13.85 -16.08
C ARG A 341 -0.01 14.84 -14.96
N TYR A 342 0.49 16.07 -15.10
CA TYR A 342 0.30 17.12 -14.09
C TYR A 342 -1.18 17.44 -13.84
N LEU A 343 -2.01 17.44 -14.89
CA LEU A 343 -3.46 17.65 -14.75
C LEU A 343 -4.14 16.47 -14.07
N CYS A 344 -3.76 15.25 -14.41
CA CYS A 344 -4.31 14.06 -13.76
C CYS A 344 -4.00 14.03 -12.26
N ILE A 345 -2.78 14.42 -11.87
CA ILE A 345 -2.41 14.51 -10.45
C ILE A 345 -3.19 15.63 -9.77
N LEU A 346 -3.29 16.82 -10.40
CA LEU A 346 -4.03 17.96 -9.88
C LEU A 346 -5.49 17.59 -9.62
N PHE A 347 -6.18 17.03 -10.62
CA PHE A 347 -7.57 16.58 -10.45
C PHE A 347 -7.69 15.43 -9.46
N GLY A 348 -6.73 14.48 -9.47
CA GLY A 348 -6.66 13.39 -8.51
C GLY A 348 -6.64 13.91 -7.06
N MET A 349 -5.77 14.87 -6.75
CA MET A 349 -5.68 15.47 -5.41
C MET A 349 -6.91 16.28 -5.02
N ILE A 350 -7.53 17.00 -5.97
CA ILE A 350 -8.78 17.73 -5.70
C ILE A 350 -9.92 16.73 -5.38
N ILE A 351 -10.08 15.68 -6.20
CA ILE A 351 -11.10 14.65 -5.98
C ILE A 351 -10.87 13.95 -4.63
N LEU A 352 -9.62 13.60 -4.33
CA LEU A 352 -9.22 13.00 -3.05
C LEU A 352 -9.58 13.92 -1.88
N GLY A 353 -9.24 15.20 -1.97
CA GLY A 353 -9.56 16.19 -0.94
C GLY A 353 -11.07 16.35 -0.72
N ILE A 354 -11.86 16.47 -1.79
CA ILE A 354 -13.33 16.57 -1.71
C ILE A 354 -13.92 15.28 -1.12
N SER A 355 -13.44 14.11 -1.56
CA SER A 355 -13.92 12.82 -1.06
C SER A 355 -13.75 12.69 0.44
N VAL A 356 -12.59 13.08 0.97
CA VAL A 356 -12.30 13.02 2.40
C VAL A 356 -13.14 14.03 3.19
N ILE A 357 -13.39 15.22 2.67
CA ILE A 357 -14.30 16.22 3.30
C ILE A 357 -15.73 15.67 3.35
N CYS A 358 -16.15 14.88 2.37
CA CYS A 358 -17.48 14.28 2.32
C CYS A 358 -17.65 13.07 3.26
N MET A 359 -16.58 12.39 3.68
CA MET A 359 -16.64 11.21 4.55
C MET A 359 -17.44 11.43 5.85
N PRO A 360 -17.24 12.53 6.59
CA PRO A 360 -17.98 12.79 7.83
C PRO A 360 -19.49 13.05 7.64
N LEU A 361 -19.94 13.31 6.43
CA LEU A 361 -21.36 13.54 6.11
C LEU A 361 -22.16 12.24 6.01
N ALA A 362 -21.48 11.11 5.88
CA ALA A 362 -22.11 9.80 5.85
C ALA A 362 -22.67 9.44 7.23
N LEU A 363 -23.96 9.20 7.29
CA LEU A 363 -24.68 8.80 8.52
C LEU A 363 -24.73 7.28 8.69
N ASN A 364 -24.54 6.53 7.60
CA ASN A 364 -24.56 5.08 7.55
C ASN A 364 -23.50 4.55 6.56
N ILE A 365 -23.29 3.24 6.58
CA ILE A 365 -22.30 2.58 5.74
C ILE A 365 -22.58 2.76 4.23
N TYR A 366 -23.84 2.76 3.85
CA TYR A 366 -24.21 2.97 2.43
C TYR A 366 -23.87 4.40 1.95
N GLY A 367 -23.93 5.38 2.86
CA GLY A 367 -23.49 6.76 2.57
C GLY A 367 -21.99 6.90 2.35
N LEU A 368 -21.17 5.93 2.81
CA LEU A 368 -19.74 5.90 2.57
C LEU A 368 -19.35 5.41 1.16
N ILE A 369 -20.24 4.72 0.44
CA ILE A 369 -19.92 4.13 -0.86
C ILE A 369 -19.48 5.21 -1.87
N GLY A 370 -20.22 6.31 -1.97
CA GLY A 370 -19.90 7.42 -2.87
C GLY A 370 -18.54 8.06 -2.60
N PRO A 371 -18.31 8.60 -1.39
CA PRO A 371 -17.03 9.17 -1.01
C PRO A 371 -15.87 8.18 -1.11
N SER A 372 -16.06 6.89 -0.74
CA SER A 372 -15.02 5.86 -0.87
C SER A 372 -14.68 5.58 -2.33
N ALA A 373 -15.67 5.48 -3.23
CA ALA A 373 -15.42 5.31 -4.65
C ALA A 373 -14.68 6.53 -5.26
N ALA A 374 -15.10 7.75 -4.90
CA ALA A 374 -14.41 8.97 -5.32
C ALA A 374 -12.98 9.05 -4.79
N LEU A 375 -12.72 8.59 -3.56
CA LEU A 375 -11.38 8.44 -3.00
C LEU A 375 -10.51 7.53 -3.89
N GLY A 376 -11.05 6.38 -4.33
CA GLY A 376 -10.38 5.46 -5.24
C GLY A 376 -10.03 6.09 -6.60
N ILE A 377 -10.92 6.95 -7.15
CA ILE A 377 -10.63 7.72 -8.38
C ILE A 377 -9.45 8.67 -8.13
N GLY A 378 -9.50 9.45 -7.04
CA GLY A 378 -8.45 10.42 -6.69
C GLY A 378 -7.07 9.77 -6.55
N PHE A 379 -6.98 8.67 -5.80
CA PHE A 379 -5.76 7.88 -5.64
C PHE A 379 -5.28 7.31 -6.97
N GLY A 380 -6.16 6.68 -7.73
CA GLY A 380 -5.81 6.07 -9.00
C GLY A 380 -5.24 7.07 -10.00
N LEU A 381 -5.85 8.24 -10.14
CA LEU A 381 -5.34 9.32 -11.01
C LEU A 381 -3.98 9.84 -10.54
N MET A 382 -3.82 10.05 -9.23
CA MET A 382 -2.60 10.55 -8.64
C MET A 382 -1.44 9.57 -8.85
N GLU A 383 -1.58 8.33 -8.38
CA GLU A 383 -0.48 7.36 -8.39
C GLU A 383 -0.09 6.89 -9.79
N THR A 384 -1.08 6.64 -10.68
CA THR A 384 -0.81 6.29 -12.08
C THR A 384 0.01 7.36 -12.81
N SER A 385 -0.11 8.61 -12.37
CA SER A 385 0.55 9.75 -13.02
C SER A 385 1.87 10.13 -12.35
N ILE A 386 1.99 10.06 -11.01
CA ILE A 386 3.19 10.47 -10.27
C ILE A 386 4.38 9.54 -10.54
N MET A 387 4.19 8.23 -10.56
CA MET A 387 5.31 7.30 -10.72
C MET A 387 6.03 7.46 -12.08
N PRO A 388 5.33 7.51 -13.22
CA PRO A 388 5.99 7.81 -14.49
C PRO A 388 6.50 9.26 -14.57
N LEU A 389 5.85 10.24 -13.92
CA LEU A 389 6.31 11.62 -13.86
C LEU A 389 7.68 11.72 -13.18
N MET A 390 7.90 10.98 -12.09
CA MET A 390 9.18 10.93 -11.39
C MET A 390 10.32 10.47 -12.30
N ALA A 391 10.09 9.43 -13.11
CA ALA A 391 11.07 8.97 -14.11
C ALA A 391 11.31 10.03 -15.19
N GLN A 392 10.26 10.67 -15.69
CA GLN A 392 10.36 11.74 -16.69
C GLN A 392 11.18 12.93 -16.18
N LEU A 393 10.99 13.33 -14.92
CA LEU A 393 11.78 14.42 -14.32
C LEU A 393 13.27 14.07 -14.21
N VAL A 394 13.61 12.82 -13.92
CA VAL A 394 15.01 12.37 -13.91
C VAL A 394 15.59 12.39 -15.31
N ASP A 395 14.86 11.90 -16.32
CA ASP A 395 15.31 11.88 -17.70
C ASP A 395 15.57 13.29 -18.25
N LEU A 396 14.76 14.25 -17.87
CA LEU A 396 14.89 15.64 -18.35
C LEU A 396 15.97 16.43 -17.63
N ARG A 397 16.16 16.23 -16.32
CA ARG A 397 16.95 17.14 -15.47
C ARG A 397 18.23 16.54 -14.91
N HIS A 398 18.30 15.20 -14.85
CA HIS A 398 19.40 14.48 -14.22
C HIS A 398 19.95 13.38 -15.13
N THR A 399 21.01 12.71 -14.71
CA THR A 399 21.45 11.44 -15.33
C THR A 399 20.53 10.34 -14.82
N SER A 400 20.14 9.41 -15.69
CA SER A 400 19.17 8.34 -15.44
C SER A 400 19.49 7.50 -14.18
N ASN A 401 19.09 8.00 -13.01
CA ASN A 401 19.22 7.32 -11.71
C ASN A 401 17.85 6.90 -11.21
N TYR A 402 17.25 5.89 -11.82
CA TYR A 402 15.92 5.41 -11.45
C TYR A 402 15.89 4.79 -10.06
N GLY A 403 16.97 4.16 -9.59
CA GLY A 403 17.05 3.65 -8.22
C GLY A 403 16.92 4.74 -7.16
N GLY A 404 17.59 5.89 -7.37
CA GLY A 404 17.49 7.03 -6.46
C GLY A 404 16.11 7.67 -6.43
N ILE A 405 15.48 7.90 -7.59
CA ILE A 405 14.19 8.57 -7.66
C ILE A 405 13.06 7.72 -7.07
N TYR A 406 13.05 6.40 -7.33
CA TYR A 406 12.03 5.52 -6.74
C TYR A 406 12.26 5.27 -5.25
N ALA A 407 13.51 5.35 -4.76
CA ALA A 407 13.77 5.42 -3.32
C ALA A 407 13.13 6.66 -2.68
N ILE A 408 13.21 7.84 -3.33
CA ILE A 408 12.55 9.07 -2.86
C ILE A 408 11.02 8.93 -2.90
N SER A 409 10.47 8.37 -3.97
CA SER A 409 9.02 8.13 -4.10
C SER A 409 8.50 7.20 -3.00
N ASP A 410 9.22 6.11 -2.74
CA ASP A 410 8.83 5.14 -1.73
C ASP A 410 9.01 5.69 -0.29
N ILE A 411 10.04 6.52 -0.05
CA ILE A 411 10.17 7.26 1.22
C ILE A 411 8.96 8.18 1.44
N ALA A 412 8.55 8.94 0.43
CA ALA A 412 7.41 9.84 0.52
C ALA A 412 6.11 9.08 0.85
N LEU A 413 5.87 7.93 0.22
CA LEU A 413 4.78 7.03 0.50
C LEU A 413 4.83 6.51 1.95
N CYS A 414 5.99 6.02 2.37
CA CYS A 414 6.20 5.45 3.70
C CYS A 414 6.05 6.48 4.83
N ILE A 415 6.40 7.76 4.61
CA ILE A 415 6.15 8.83 5.60
C ILE A 415 4.64 8.93 5.86
N GLY A 416 3.81 8.89 4.82
CA GLY A 416 2.35 8.88 4.95
C GLY A 416 1.85 7.70 5.79
N TYR A 417 2.31 6.49 5.49
CA TYR A 417 1.93 5.28 6.21
C TYR A 417 2.55 5.14 7.62
N ALA A 418 3.67 5.81 7.91
CA ALA A 418 4.23 5.83 9.25
C ALA A 418 3.48 6.80 10.17
N LEU A 419 3.20 8.00 9.67
CA LEU A 419 2.53 9.05 10.45
C LEU A 419 1.01 8.83 10.54
N GLY A 420 0.39 8.29 9.49
CA GLY A 420 -1.05 8.10 9.42
C GLY A 420 -1.61 7.31 10.61
N PRO A 421 -1.32 6.03 10.74
CA PRO A 421 -1.84 5.19 11.83
C PRO A 421 -1.35 5.60 13.21
N SER A 422 -0.12 6.11 13.34
CA SER A 422 0.44 6.48 14.63
C SER A 422 -0.13 7.79 15.19
N CYS A 423 -0.40 8.79 14.35
CA CYS A 423 -0.88 10.11 14.79
C CYS A 423 -2.37 10.32 14.55
N GLY A 424 -2.97 9.65 13.56
CA GLY A 424 -4.34 9.86 13.12
C GLY A 424 -5.37 9.70 14.24
N GLY A 425 -5.25 8.64 15.03
CA GLY A 425 -6.13 8.39 16.18
C GLY A 425 -6.02 9.45 17.27
N ALA A 426 -4.79 9.87 17.61
CA ALA A 426 -4.55 10.90 18.63
C ALA A 426 -5.09 12.27 18.18
N ILE A 427 -4.88 12.63 16.92
CA ILE A 427 -5.40 13.88 16.36
C ILE A 427 -6.93 13.82 16.27
N ALA A 428 -7.51 12.71 15.81
CA ALA A 428 -8.97 12.53 15.77
C ALA A 428 -9.61 12.67 17.15
N LYS A 429 -8.94 12.17 18.19
CA LYS A 429 -9.40 12.34 19.59
C LYS A 429 -9.33 13.80 20.07
N ALA A 430 -8.31 14.56 19.65
CA ALA A 430 -8.12 15.94 20.07
C ALA A 430 -9.05 16.92 19.34
N VAL A 431 -9.18 16.80 18.01
CA VAL A 431 -9.95 17.77 17.18
C VAL A 431 -11.27 17.20 16.66
N GLY A 432 -11.51 15.91 16.80
CA GLY A 432 -12.67 15.19 16.26
C GLY A 432 -12.48 14.73 14.81
N PHE A 433 -13.10 13.58 14.47
CA PHE A 433 -13.05 12.97 13.15
C PHE A 433 -13.42 13.95 12.01
N LYS A 434 -14.49 14.72 12.20
CA LYS A 434 -14.99 15.69 11.22
C LYS A 434 -13.93 16.73 10.85
N TRP A 435 -13.31 17.35 11.82
CA TRP A 435 -12.31 18.39 11.59
C TRP A 435 -11.00 17.82 11.02
N LEU A 436 -10.60 16.65 11.47
CA LEU A 436 -9.44 15.96 10.90
C LEU A 436 -9.62 15.74 9.38
N MET A 437 -10.77 15.22 8.95
CA MET A 437 -11.07 14.98 7.54
C MET A 437 -11.12 16.29 6.74
N ILE A 438 -11.70 17.34 7.29
CA ILE A 438 -11.74 18.66 6.64
C ILE A 438 -10.33 19.22 6.46
N ILE A 439 -9.47 19.16 7.47
CA ILE A 439 -8.09 19.64 7.41
C ILE A 439 -7.30 18.87 6.34
N LEU A 440 -7.38 17.53 6.34
CA LEU A 440 -6.71 16.70 5.35
C LEU A 440 -7.20 17.01 3.93
N GLY A 441 -8.50 17.19 3.75
CA GLY A 441 -9.07 17.53 2.45
C GLY A 441 -8.62 18.91 1.97
N ILE A 442 -8.59 19.91 2.82
CA ILE A 442 -8.08 21.27 2.51
C ILE A 442 -6.60 21.20 2.12
N ILE A 443 -5.77 20.45 2.85
CA ILE A 443 -4.34 20.27 2.53
C ILE A 443 -4.17 19.69 1.12
N ASN A 444 -4.93 18.65 0.75
CA ASN A 444 -4.87 18.06 -0.58
C ASN A 444 -5.27 19.07 -1.67
N ILE A 445 -6.39 19.79 -1.48
CA ILE A 445 -6.87 20.78 -2.45
C ILE A 445 -5.91 21.97 -2.58
N ALA A 446 -5.39 22.46 -1.45
CA ALA A 446 -4.45 23.60 -1.44
C ALA A 446 -3.10 23.24 -2.08
N PHE A 447 -2.66 21.99 -1.97
CA PHE A 447 -1.40 21.53 -2.57
C PHE A 447 -1.54 21.24 -4.08
N ALA A 448 -2.73 20.84 -4.55
CA ALA A 448 -2.97 20.47 -5.94
C ALA A 448 -2.47 21.49 -6.98
N PRO A 449 -2.68 22.82 -6.84
CA PRO A 449 -2.19 23.81 -7.81
C PRO A 449 -0.68 23.82 -8.01
N LEU A 450 0.12 23.35 -7.05
CA LEU A 450 1.57 23.28 -7.18
C LEU A 450 2.03 22.36 -8.32
N PHE A 451 1.19 21.39 -8.72
CA PHE A 451 1.48 20.55 -9.88
C PHE A 451 1.44 21.30 -11.22
N ILE A 452 0.89 22.51 -11.28
CA ILE A 452 0.97 23.37 -12.46
C ILE A 452 2.42 23.76 -12.73
N LEU A 453 3.25 23.93 -11.68
CA LEU A 453 4.68 24.21 -11.81
C LEU A 453 5.43 23.08 -12.55
N VAL A 454 4.95 21.84 -12.41
CA VAL A 454 5.57 20.65 -13.03
C VAL A 454 5.13 20.46 -14.48
N ARG A 455 4.32 21.35 -15.04
CA ARG A 455 3.85 21.30 -16.44
C ARG A 455 5.00 21.30 -17.44
N ASN A 456 5.94 22.24 -17.30
CA ASN A 456 7.05 22.44 -18.22
C ASN A 456 8.34 22.63 -17.41
N PRO A 457 8.92 21.56 -16.84
CA PRO A 457 10.15 21.69 -16.09
C PRO A 457 11.31 22.05 -17.05
N PRO A 458 12.16 23.04 -16.72
CA PRO A 458 13.29 23.39 -17.55
C PRO A 458 14.28 22.23 -17.67
N GLY A 459 14.75 21.96 -18.87
CA GLY A 459 15.73 20.90 -19.14
C GLY A 459 17.13 21.28 -18.65
N LYS A 460 18.02 20.27 -18.64
CA LYS A 460 19.40 20.41 -18.16
C LYS A 460 20.23 21.46 -18.91
N GLU A 461 19.91 21.74 -20.18
CA GLU A 461 20.61 22.72 -21.01
C GLU A 461 20.21 24.17 -20.74
N GLU A 462 18.96 24.41 -20.30
CA GLU A 462 18.45 25.72 -19.99
C GLU A 462 18.92 26.26 -18.62
N THR A 463 19.37 25.40 -17.73
CA THR A 463 19.82 25.77 -16.38
C THR A 463 21.29 26.25 -16.36
N LYS A 464 22.11 25.87 -17.34
CA LYS A 464 23.50 26.28 -17.42
C LYS A 464 23.73 27.76 -17.75
N PRO A 465 22.92 28.44 -18.58
CA PRO A 465 23.16 29.86 -18.93
C PRO A 465 22.91 30.81 -17.77
N LEU A 466 22.00 30.52 -16.86
CA LEU A 466 21.68 31.39 -15.71
C LEU A 466 22.79 31.43 -14.66
N LEU A 467 23.43 30.29 -14.37
CA LEU A 467 24.55 30.23 -13.42
C LEU A 467 25.86 30.85 -13.98
N SER A 468 26.03 30.85 -15.32
CA SER A 468 27.18 31.50 -15.93
C SER A 468 27.03 33.03 -16.01
N GLN A 469 25.83 33.60 -16.00
CA GLN A 469 25.60 35.06 -15.97
C GLN A 469 25.77 35.66 -14.58
N GLU A 470 25.45 34.95 -13.50
CA GLU A 470 25.74 35.44 -12.14
C GLU A 470 27.24 35.43 -11.79
N GLY A 471 28.04 34.57 -12.39
CA GLY A 471 29.52 34.55 -12.21
C GLY A 471 30.26 35.65 -12.93
N ILE A 472 29.67 36.29 -13.94
CA ILE A 472 30.30 37.40 -14.72
C ILE A 472 29.97 38.78 -14.12
N GLN A 473 28.94 38.91 -13.28
CA GLN A 473 28.64 40.17 -12.59
C GLN A 473 29.32 40.32 -11.23
N ALA A 474 30.07 39.31 -10.77
CA ALA A 474 30.80 39.32 -9.48
C ALA A 474 32.34 39.36 -9.63
N SER A 475 32.87 39.63 -10.83
CA SER A 475 34.33 39.80 -11.05
C SER A 475 34.67 41.24 -11.45
#